data_a172df6e7712f85c2ad310b14922b19d
#
_entry.id   a172df6e7712f85c2ad310b14922b19d
#
_cell.length_a   1.000
_cell.length_b   1.000
_cell.length_c   1.000
_cell.angle_alpha   90.00
_cell.angle_beta   90.00
_cell.angle_gamma   90.00
#
_symmetry.space_group_name_H-M   'P 1'
#
loop_
_entity.id
_entity.type
_entity.pdbx_description
1 polymer ?
#
loop_
_entity_poly.entity_id
_entity_poly.type
_entity_poly.pdbx_seq_one_letter_code
_entity_poly.pdbx_strand_id
1 'polypeptide(L)'
;SGREDGSSRFAKGDRWAFYPSASAGWRISEEKFWGGLKNWWDLAKVRVSYGSLGNQQVSNYSYISTISTSMMNYTFDSTNKAGMVSTPGAITQGLTWETVITYNLGFDLGFFNNRLSASADFYIRDTKDMLTSSQELPAVFGTSSPKINGADLRTKGYEITLSWKDQITAAGKPLYYS
;
A
#
# COMPACT_ATOMS: atom_id res chain seq x y z
N SER A 1 2.10 8.76 15.52
CA SER A 1 1.10 7.68 15.59
C SER A 1 1.75 6.34 15.33
N GLY A 2 1.25 5.28 15.93
CA GLY A 2 1.68 3.90 15.70
C GLY A 2 0.47 2.97 15.73
N ARG A 3 0.52 1.91 14.95
CA ARG A 3 -0.50 0.87 14.88
C ARG A 3 0.18 -0.49 14.99
N GLU A 4 -0.40 -1.38 15.76
CA GLU A 4 -0.01 -2.78 15.85
C GLU A 4 -1.11 -3.65 15.26
N ASP A 5 -0.76 -4.48 14.30
CA ASP A 5 -1.69 -5.38 13.63
C ASP A 5 -1.32 -6.84 13.90
N GLY A 6 -2.34 -7.67 14.09
CA GLY A 6 -2.19 -9.10 14.29
C GLY A 6 -2.97 -9.92 13.26
N SER A 7 -2.35 -10.98 12.75
CA SER A 7 -2.99 -11.90 11.81
C SER A 7 -2.72 -13.35 12.13
N SER A 8 -3.77 -14.15 12.14
CA SER A 8 -3.67 -15.62 12.27
C SER A 8 -3.24 -16.31 10.96
N ARG A 9 -3.06 -15.56 9.87
CA ARG A 9 -2.61 -16.11 8.59
C ARG A 9 -1.13 -16.47 8.57
N PHE A 10 -0.37 -15.91 9.53
CA PHE A 10 1.07 -16.14 9.70
C PHE A 10 1.36 -17.10 10.86
N ALA A 11 2.55 -17.69 10.83
CA ALA A 11 3.04 -18.57 11.89
C ALA A 11 3.16 -17.82 13.23
N LYS A 12 3.24 -18.56 14.33
CA LYS A 12 3.16 -18.01 15.70
C LYS A 12 4.17 -16.90 16.01
N GLY A 13 5.33 -16.87 15.36
CA GLY A 13 6.36 -15.83 15.52
C GLY A 13 6.10 -14.55 14.74
N ASP A 14 5.37 -14.64 13.60
CA ASP A 14 5.24 -13.57 12.61
C ASP A 14 3.84 -12.95 12.56
N ARG A 15 3.02 -13.20 13.58
CA ARG A 15 1.61 -12.76 13.62
C ARG A 15 1.43 -11.28 13.85
N TRP A 16 2.35 -10.65 14.58
CA TRP A 16 2.23 -9.26 15.02
C TRP A 16 3.24 -8.40 14.29
N ALA A 17 2.80 -7.25 13.85
CA ALA A 17 3.66 -6.26 13.21
C ALA A 17 3.27 -4.85 13.64
N PHE A 18 4.27 -4.00 13.83
CA PHE A 18 4.10 -2.61 14.26
C PHE A 18 4.39 -1.64 13.11
N TYR A 19 3.47 -0.71 12.86
CA TYR A 19 3.52 0.25 11.77
C TYR A 19 3.48 1.68 12.29
N PRO A 20 4.64 2.35 12.36
CA PRO A 20 4.72 3.74 12.74
C PRO A 20 4.31 4.68 11.62
N SER A 21 3.76 5.84 12.00
CA SER A 21 3.54 6.96 11.09
C SER A 21 3.79 8.29 11.77
N ALA A 22 4.30 9.25 11.01
CA ALA A 22 4.56 10.61 11.45
C ALA A 22 4.27 11.60 10.32
N SER A 23 3.75 12.76 10.67
CA SER A 23 3.57 13.84 9.71
C SER A 23 3.83 15.18 10.37
N ALA A 24 4.37 16.11 9.59
CA ALA A 24 4.58 17.49 10.00
C ALA A 24 4.17 18.43 8.86
N GLY A 25 3.64 19.58 9.21
CA GLY A 25 3.30 20.62 8.26
C GLY A 25 3.72 21.98 8.79
N TRP A 26 4.41 22.74 7.94
CA TRP A 26 4.84 24.10 8.27
C TRP A 26 4.21 25.09 7.32
N ARG A 27 3.51 26.05 7.88
CA ARG A 27 2.84 27.11 7.16
C ARG A 27 3.74 28.34 7.12
N ILE A 28 4.62 28.37 6.15
CA ILE A 28 5.67 29.40 6.00
C ILE A 28 5.03 30.79 5.83
N SER A 29 3.88 30.86 5.16
CA SER A 29 3.17 32.12 4.90
C SER A 29 2.66 32.82 6.17
N GLU A 30 2.61 32.16 7.32
CA GLU A 30 2.22 32.78 8.60
C GLU A 30 3.42 33.33 9.40
N GLU A 31 4.63 33.08 8.93
CA GLU A 31 5.83 33.57 9.59
C GLU A 31 6.03 35.07 9.40
N LYS A 32 6.61 35.73 10.40
CA LYS A 32 6.81 37.20 10.40
C LYS A 32 7.63 37.70 9.21
N PHE A 33 8.58 36.91 8.73
CA PHE A 33 9.44 37.27 7.59
C PHE A 33 8.68 37.24 6.25
N TRP A 34 7.51 36.61 6.17
CA TRP A 34 6.70 36.50 4.96
C TRP A 34 5.87 37.76 4.65
N GLY A 35 5.77 38.69 5.60
CA GLY A 35 4.86 39.84 5.50
C GLY A 35 4.94 40.67 4.22
N GLY A 36 6.15 40.81 3.63
CA GLY A 36 6.34 41.53 2.36
C GLY A 36 5.83 40.80 1.12
N LEU A 37 5.61 39.49 1.18
CA LEU A 37 5.16 38.65 0.07
C LEU A 37 3.67 38.38 0.09
N LYS A 38 2.98 38.63 1.21
CA LYS A 38 1.53 38.36 1.39
C LYS A 38 0.61 39.02 0.37
N ASN A 39 1.07 40.08 -0.30
CA ASN A 39 0.25 40.81 -1.27
C ASN A 39 -0.07 39.99 -2.54
N TRP A 40 0.73 39.01 -2.89
CA TRP A 40 0.52 38.20 -4.09
C TRP A 40 0.70 36.71 -3.82
N TRP A 41 1.35 36.31 -2.72
CA TRP A 41 1.58 34.94 -2.31
C TRP A 41 0.93 34.67 -0.95
N ASP A 42 -0.32 34.23 -0.97
CA ASP A 42 -1.18 34.13 0.20
C ASP A 42 -0.89 32.90 1.06
N LEU A 43 -0.57 31.79 0.40
CA LEU A 43 -0.33 30.50 1.06
C LEU A 43 0.96 29.88 0.58
N ALA A 44 1.83 29.56 1.53
CA ALA A 44 2.96 28.68 1.32
C ALA A 44 3.03 27.71 2.50
N LYS A 45 2.80 26.43 2.22
CA LYS A 45 2.83 25.36 3.22
C LYS A 45 3.66 24.20 2.71
N VAL A 46 4.53 23.70 3.56
CA VAL A 46 5.30 22.47 3.32
C VAL A 46 4.75 21.36 4.21
N ARG A 47 4.59 20.19 3.64
CA ARG A 47 4.13 18.97 4.33
C ARG A 47 5.17 17.87 4.15
N VAL A 48 5.47 17.17 5.23
CA VAL A 48 6.31 15.98 5.21
C VAL A 48 5.55 14.87 5.93
N SER A 49 5.51 13.70 5.34
CA SER A 49 4.93 12.54 6.01
C SER A 49 5.75 11.28 5.76
N TYR A 50 5.73 10.43 6.77
CA TYR A 50 6.26 9.08 6.78
C TYR A 50 5.16 8.15 7.27
N GLY A 51 4.93 7.05 6.59
CA GLY A 51 3.97 6.05 7.00
C GLY A 51 4.42 4.66 6.62
N SER A 52 4.19 3.71 7.53
CA SER A 52 4.38 2.28 7.28
C SER A 52 3.03 1.57 7.38
N LEU A 53 2.79 0.61 6.49
CA LEU A 53 1.59 -0.21 6.44
C LEU A 53 1.96 -1.66 6.16
N GLY A 54 1.18 -2.60 6.73
CA GLY A 54 1.32 -4.03 6.46
C GLY A 54 0.23 -4.54 5.51
N ASN A 55 0.62 -5.44 4.62
CA ASN A 55 -0.29 -6.21 3.79
C ASN A 55 -0.21 -7.69 4.16
N GLN A 56 -1.38 -8.32 4.33
CA GLN A 56 -1.53 -9.73 4.71
C GLN A 56 -2.26 -10.56 3.64
N GLN A 57 -2.07 -10.24 2.37
CA GLN A 57 -2.80 -10.90 1.28
C GLN A 57 -2.28 -12.31 0.99
N VAL A 58 -2.37 -13.18 1.99
CA VAL A 58 -2.08 -14.61 1.92
C VAL A 58 -3.32 -15.41 2.22
N SER A 59 -3.38 -16.64 1.71
CA SER A 59 -4.45 -17.57 2.04
C SER A 59 -4.39 -17.97 3.53
N ASN A 60 -5.52 -18.33 4.11
CA ASN A 60 -5.56 -18.82 5.47
C ASN A 60 -4.74 -20.10 5.58
N TYR A 61 -4.02 -20.25 6.69
CA TYR A 61 -3.24 -21.45 7.00
C TYR A 61 -2.15 -21.80 5.96
N SER A 62 -1.64 -20.84 5.19
CA SER A 62 -0.58 -21.08 4.18
C SER A 62 0.72 -21.63 4.77
N TYR A 63 0.90 -21.55 6.08
CA TYR A 63 2.05 -22.07 6.80
C TYR A 63 1.85 -23.51 7.30
N ILE A 64 0.69 -24.13 7.04
CA ILE A 64 0.35 -25.50 7.47
C ILE A 64 0.24 -26.38 6.24
N SER A 65 1.02 -27.45 6.20
CA SER A 65 0.88 -28.49 5.18
C SER A 65 -0.40 -29.31 5.46
N THR A 66 -1.27 -29.39 4.48
CA THR A 66 -2.52 -30.16 4.58
C THR A 66 -2.53 -31.30 3.57
N ILE A 67 -3.05 -32.42 4.00
CA ILE A 67 -3.29 -33.60 3.17
C ILE A 67 -4.76 -33.61 2.81
N SER A 68 -5.08 -33.65 1.53
CA SER A 68 -6.46 -33.77 1.05
C SER A 68 -6.76 -35.24 0.75
N THR A 69 -7.95 -35.66 1.17
CA THR A 69 -8.47 -37.00 0.85
C THR A 69 -9.61 -36.87 -0.14
N SER A 70 -9.63 -37.75 -1.13
CA SER A 70 -10.71 -37.82 -2.13
C SER A 70 -10.99 -39.27 -2.49
N MET A 71 -12.10 -39.52 -3.16
CA MET A 71 -12.38 -40.83 -3.74
C MET A 71 -11.73 -40.93 -5.11
N MET A 72 -11.05 -42.04 -5.40
CA MET A 72 -10.55 -42.34 -6.73
C MET A 72 -11.68 -42.46 -7.74
N ASN A 73 -11.43 -42.13 -8.99
CA ASN A 73 -12.36 -42.39 -10.09
C ASN A 73 -12.26 -43.83 -10.62
N TYR A 74 -11.57 -44.68 -9.88
CA TYR A 74 -11.39 -46.10 -10.20
C TYR A 74 -11.93 -46.96 -9.08
N THR A 75 -12.59 -48.07 -9.41
CA THR A 75 -13.08 -49.08 -8.48
C THR A 75 -12.23 -50.35 -8.60
N PHE A 76 -11.73 -50.86 -7.47
CA PHE A 76 -11.02 -52.12 -7.44
C PHE A 76 -11.96 -53.32 -7.43
N ASP A 77 -13.16 -53.14 -6.92
CA ASP A 77 -14.31 -54.01 -7.08
C ASP A 77 -15.43 -53.25 -7.83
N SER A 78 -16.41 -53.94 -8.32
CA SER A 78 -17.48 -53.34 -9.17
C SER A 78 -18.33 -52.28 -8.46
N THR A 79 -18.08 -51.99 -7.17
CA THR A 79 -19.02 -51.24 -6.33
C THR A 79 -18.39 -50.12 -5.52
N ASN A 80 -17.17 -50.29 -5.01
CA ASN A 80 -16.58 -49.35 -4.07
C ASN A 80 -15.39 -48.59 -4.66
N LYS A 81 -15.46 -47.24 -4.57
CA LYS A 81 -14.33 -46.37 -4.90
C LYS A 81 -13.35 -46.33 -3.75
N ALA A 82 -12.08 -46.55 -4.03
CA ALA A 82 -11.02 -46.44 -3.05
C ALA A 82 -10.75 -45.00 -2.63
N GLY A 83 -10.41 -44.78 -1.35
CA GLY A 83 -9.91 -43.51 -0.89
C GLY A 83 -8.52 -43.19 -1.46
N MET A 84 -8.32 -41.95 -1.87
CA MET A 84 -7.03 -41.45 -2.35
C MET A 84 -6.56 -40.33 -1.44
N VAL A 85 -5.27 -40.28 -1.19
CA VAL A 85 -4.58 -39.21 -0.48
C VAL A 85 -3.74 -38.44 -1.49
N SER A 86 -3.92 -37.13 -1.56
CA SER A 86 -3.10 -36.28 -2.43
C SER A 86 -1.76 -35.95 -1.76
N THR A 87 -0.74 -35.68 -2.61
CA THR A 87 0.53 -35.12 -2.13
C THR A 87 0.28 -33.79 -1.44
N PRO A 88 0.82 -33.56 -0.22
CA PRO A 88 0.67 -32.29 0.45
C PRO A 88 1.27 -31.15 -0.37
N GLY A 89 0.63 -29.99 -0.36
CA GLY A 89 1.15 -28.78 -1.00
C GLY A 89 2.47 -28.34 -0.37
N ALA A 90 3.37 -27.80 -1.17
CA ALA A 90 4.58 -27.17 -0.66
C ALA A 90 4.22 -25.93 0.17
N ILE A 91 4.81 -25.79 1.34
CA ILE A 91 4.65 -24.64 2.23
C ILE A 91 5.96 -23.90 2.39
N THR A 92 5.88 -22.58 2.67
CA THR A 92 7.03 -21.77 3.05
C THR A 92 7.04 -21.56 4.55
N GLN A 93 8.15 -21.91 5.18
CA GLN A 93 8.40 -21.54 6.57
C GLN A 93 8.90 -20.10 6.62
N GLY A 94 8.41 -19.29 7.58
CA GLY A 94 8.84 -17.91 7.73
C GLY A 94 8.13 -16.91 6.79
N LEU A 95 6.92 -17.24 6.33
CA LEU A 95 6.08 -16.30 5.60
C LEU A 95 5.65 -15.16 6.53
N THR A 96 5.97 -13.91 6.17
CA THR A 96 5.74 -12.72 6.98
C THR A 96 4.96 -11.64 6.24
N TRP A 97 4.70 -10.54 6.93
CA TRP A 97 4.00 -9.38 6.39
C TRP A 97 4.78 -8.72 5.25
N GLU A 98 4.08 -8.38 4.19
CA GLU A 98 4.57 -7.42 3.21
C GLU A 98 4.46 -6.02 3.82
N THR A 99 5.53 -5.24 3.77
CA THR A 99 5.60 -3.91 4.39
C THR A 99 5.69 -2.84 3.32
N VAL A 100 4.76 -1.88 3.36
CA VAL A 100 4.76 -0.70 2.48
C VAL A 100 5.17 0.52 3.28
N ILE A 101 6.30 1.12 2.94
CA ILE A 101 6.82 2.34 3.55
C ILE A 101 6.67 3.48 2.54
N THR A 102 6.01 4.55 2.95
CA THR A 102 5.80 5.73 2.11
C THR A 102 6.40 6.97 2.75
N TYR A 103 7.22 7.68 1.99
CA TYR A 103 7.72 9.02 2.28
C TYR A 103 7.06 10.00 1.33
N ASN A 104 6.52 11.09 1.85
CA ASN A 104 5.89 12.13 1.04
C ASN A 104 6.39 13.50 1.46
N LEU A 105 6.69 14.35 0.45
CA LEU A 105 7.00 15.76 0.58
C LEU A 105 6.01 16.53 -0.29
N GLY A 106 5.15 17.34 0.35
CA GLY A 106 4.12 18.12 -0.31
C GLY A 106 4.31 19.63 -0.13
N PHE A 107 3.92 20.38 -1.16
CA PHE A 107 3.91 21.84 -1.17
C PHE A 107 2.49 22.28 -1.53
N ASP A 108 1.90 23.18 -0.73
CA ASP A 108 0.64 23.83 -1.00
C ASP A 108 0.90 25.33 -1.17
N LEU A 109 0.58 25.87 -2.33
CA LEU A 109 0.83 27.26 -2.70
C LEU A 109 -0.50 27.92 -3.09
N GLY A 110 -0.68 29.16 -2.68
CA GLY A 110 -1.83 29.99 -3.03
C GLY A 110 -1.38 31.40 -3.42
N PHE A 111 -1.88 31.89 -4.54
CA PHE A 111 -1.51 33.18 -5.10
C PHE A 111 -2.76 33.99 -5.44
N PHE A 112 -2.61 35.34 -5.48
CA PHE A 112 -3.62 36.28 -5.92
C PHE A 112 -4.96 36.19 -5.16
N ASN A 113 -4.90 36.28 -3.83
CA ASN A 113 -6.04 36.07 -2.93
C ASN A 113 -6.67 34.67 -3.12
N ASN A 114 -5.83 33.65 -3.22
CA ASN A 114 -6.21 32.23 -3.45
C ASN A 114 -7.00 32.00 -4.76
N ARG A 115 -6.88 32.89 -5.76
CA ARG A 115 -7.42 32.61 -7.09
C ARG A 115 -6.67 31.52 -7.81
N LEU A 116 -5.34 31.51 -7.71
CA LEU A 116 -4.50 30.41 -8.18
C LEU A 116 -4.05 29.58 -6.99
N SER A 117 -4.38 28.31 -6.99
CA SER A 117 -3.84 27.33 -6.05
C SER A 117 -3.05 26.26 -6.78
N ALA A 118 -1.90 25.92 -6.23
CA ALA A 118 -1.04 24.87 -6.73
C ALA A 118 -0.69 23.91 -5.59
N SER A 119 -0.73 22.62 -5.84
CA SER A 119 -0.15 21.62 -4.95
C SER A 119 0.82 20.75 -5.73
N ALA A 120 1.91 20.40 -5.10
CA ALA A 120 2.91 19.48 -5.63
C ALA A 120 3.28 18.49 -4.56
N ASP A 121 3.16 17.20 -4.85
CA ASP A 121 3.51 16.10 -3.97
C ASP A 121 4.59 15.24 -4.63
N PHE A 122 5.64 14.94 -3.89
CA PHE A 122 6.72 14.03 -4.28
C PHE A 122 6.71 12.87 -3.32
N TYR A 123 6.66 11.65 -3.83
CA TYR A 123 6.61 10.47 -2.98
C TYR A 123 7.60 9.39 -3.41
N ILE A 124 8.05 8.65 -2.40
CA ILE A 124 8.78 7.41 -2.55
C ILE A 124 8.02 6.35 -1.77
N ARG A 125 7.67 5.27 -2.42
CA ARG A 125 7.01 4.12 -1.82
C ARG A 125 7.90 2.89 -1.99
N ASP A 126 8.33 2.34 -0.88
CA ASP A 126 9.09 1.09 -0.81
C ASP A 126 8.17 -0.02 -0.33
N THR A 127 7.90 -0.99 -1.17
CA THR A 127 7.24 -2.23 -0.78
C THR A 127 8.29 -3.29 -0.58
N LYS A 128 8.40 -3.78 0.64
CA LYS A 128 9.39 -4.79 1.04
C LYS A 128 8.71 -6.11 1.36
N ASP A 129 9.46 -7.18 1.19
CA ASP A 129 8.99 -8.53 1.49
C ASP A 129 7.69 -8.88 0.76
N MET A 130 7.58 -8.45 -0.51
CA MET A 130 6.39 -8.72 -1.33
C MET A 130 6.16 -10.21 -1.47
N LEU A 131 4.90 -10.58 -1.33
CA LEU A 131 4.44 -11.94 -1.49
C LEU A 131 4.39 -12.32 -2.97
N THR A 132 5.33 -13.13 -3.38
CA THR A 132 5.44 -13.65 -4.76
C THR A 132 5.45 -15.18 -4.76
N SER A 133 5.25 -15.78 -5.92
CA SER A 133 5.49 -17.22 -6.07
C SER A 133 7.00 -17.48 -6.04
N SER A 134 7.42 -18.57 -5.39
CA SER A 134 8.81 -19.03 -5.49
C SER A 134 9.14 -19.40 -6.94
N GLN A 135 10.40 -19.72 -7.21
CA GLN A 135 10.80 -20.27 -8.51
C GLN A 135 9.94 -21.49 -8.87
N GLU A 136 9.69 -21.67 -10.15
CA GLU A 136 8.95 -22.84 -10.64
C GLU A 136 9.66 -24.13 -10.20
N LEU A 137 8.90 -25.00 -9.57
CA LEU A 137 9.39 -26.31 -9.20
C LEU A 137 9.35 -27.23 -10.43
N PRO A 138 10.34 -28.12 -10.62
CA PRO A 138 10.26 -29.15 -11.65
C PRO A 138 8.97 -29.96 -11.53
N ALA A 139 8.37 -30.35 -12.66
CA ALA A 139 7.10 -31.09 -12.68
C ALA A 139 7.10 -32.38 -11.86
N VAL A 140 8.26 -32.97 -11.62
CA VAL A 140 8.43 -34.18 -10.80
C VAL A 140 8.07 -33.98 -9.33
N PHE A 141 8.03 -32.73 -8.84
CA PHE A 141 7.58 -32.42 -7.47
C PHE A 141 6.08 -32.65 -7.28
N GLY A 142 5.27 -32.63 -8.34
CA GLY A 142 3.84 -32.90 -8.28
C GLY A 142 3.03 -31.87 -7.48
N THR A 143 3.60 -30.70 -7.17
CA THR A 143 2.93 -29.62 -6.42
C THR A 143 3.28 -28.25 -7.00
N SER A 144 2.41 -27.27 -6.79
CA SER A 144 2.65 -25.90 -7.19
C SER A 144 3.66 -25.22 -6.29
N SER A 145 4.36 -24.22 -6.84
CA SER A 145 5.33 -23.42 -6.09
C SER A 145 4.66 -22.64 -4.95
N PRO A 146 5.21 -22.69 -3.73
CA PRO A 146 4.67 -21.95 -2.61
C PRO A 146 4.92 -20.46 -2.74
N LYS A 147 4.16 -19.62 -2.01
CA LYS A 147 4.44 -18.19 -1.91
C LYS A 147 5.62 -17.95 -0.97
N ILE A 148 6.43 -16.95 -1.30
CA ILE A 148 7.57 -16.49 -0.49
C ILE A 148 7.55 -14.96 -0.38
N ASN A 149 8.20 -14.42 0.62
CA ASN A 149 8.58 -13.01 0.67
C ASN A 149 9.91 -12.86 -0.07
N GLY A 150 9.84 -12.53 -1.37
CA GLY A 150 11.02 -12.64 -2.24
C GLY A 150 11.23 -11.50 -3.23
N ALA A 151 10.48 -10.41 -3.11
CA ALA A 151 10.63 -9.27 -4.02
C ALA A 151 10.49 -7.94 -3.26
N ASP A 152 11.26 -6.95 -3.71
CA ASP A 152 11.16 -5.58 -3.26
C ASP A 152 10.82 -4.68 -4.45
N LEU A 153 9.95 -3.71 -4.23
CA LEU A 153 9.56 -2.73 -5.24
C LEU A 153 9.73 -1.32 -4.69
N ARG A 154 10.41 -0.47 -5.45
CA ARG A 154 10.49 0.96 -5.16
C ARG A 154 9.79 1.76 -6.24
N THR A 155 8.76 2.49 -5.85
CA THR A 155 8.02 3.42 -6.70
C THR A 155 8.36 4.85 -6.28
N LYS A 156 8.69 5.69 -7.25
CA LYS A 156 8.87 7.13 -7.07
C LYS A 156 7.92 7.85 -8.01
N GLY A 157 7.29 8.89 -7.52
CA GLY A 157 6.37 9.66 -8.31
C GLY A 157 6.25 11.10 -7.84
N TYR A 158 5.64 11.90 -8.68
CA TYR A 158 5.22 13.26 -8.35
C TYR A 158 3.84 13.52 -8.90
N GLU A 159 3.09 14.36 -8.20
CA GLU A 159 1.76 14.80 -8.58
C GLU A 159 1.73 16.32 -8.49
N ILE A 160 1.21 16.99 -9.53
CA ILE A 160 1.08 18.44 -9.56
C ILE A 160 -0.36 18.75 -9.91
N THR A 161 -1.00 19.56 -9.08
CA THR A 161 -2.37 20.04 -9.30
C THR A 161 -2.34 21.56 -9.35
N LEU A 162 -2.96 22.13 -10.38
CA LEU A 162 -3.16 23.56 -10.53
C LEU A 162 -4.67 23.83 -10.60
N SER A 163 -5.14 24.80 -9.86
CA SER A 163 -6.53 25.20 -9.88
C SER A 163 -6.63 26.74 -9.91
N TRP A 164 -7.44 27.24 -10.83
CA TRP A 164 -7.76 28.65 -10.93
C TRP A 164 -9.24 28.84 -10.59
N LYS A 165 -9.53 29.79 -9.69
CA LYS A 165 -10.88 30.14 -9.32
C LYS A 165 -11.02 31.67 -9.41
N ASP A 166 -12.03 32.14 -10.10
CA ASP A 166 -12.27 33.57 -10.16
C ASP A 166 -13.77 33.87 -10.19
N GLN A 167 -14.08 35.14 -10.06
CA GLN A 167 -15.44 35.66 -10.02
C GLN A 167 -15.54 36.82 -11.00
N ILE A 168 -16.53 36.78 -11.88
CA ILE A 168 -16.89 37.87 -12.79
C ILE A 168 -18.27 38.37 -12.39
N THR A 169 -18.44 39.69 -12.34
CA THR A 169 -19.76 40.28 -12.16
C THR A 169 -20.41 40.51 -13.52
N ALA A 170 -21.42 39.73 -13.84
CA ALA A 170 -22.22 39.85 -15.05
C ALA A 170 -23.64 40.28 -14.69
N ALA A 171 -24.11 41.37 -15.28
CA ALA A 171 -25.45 41.94 -15.03
C ALA A 171 -25.80 42.16 -13.53
N GLY A 172 -24.82 42.60 -12.72
CA GLY A 172 -24.98 42.83 -11.29
C GLY A 172 -25.03 41.60 -10.41
N LYS A 173 -24.80 40.41 -10.97
CA LYS A 173 -24.72 39.13 -10.21
C LYS A 173 -23.31 38.53 -10.32
N PRO A 174 -22.76 37.97 -9.21
CA PRO A 174 -21.48 37.28 -9.25
C PRO A 174 -21.61 35.92 -9.97
N LEU A 175 -20.75 35.69 -10.95
CA LEU A 175 -20.58 34.42 -11.63
C LEU A 175 -19.23 33.85 -11.23
N TYR A 176 -19.23 32.66 -10.60
CA TYR A 176 -18.05 31.95 -10.18
C TYR A 176 -17.66 30.91 -11.24
N TYR A 177 -16.36 30.81 -11.54
CA TYR A 177 -15.83 29.79 -12.44
C TYR A 177 -14.51 29.18 -11.87
N SER A 178 -14.26 27.93 -12.18
CA SER A 178 -13.06 27.21 -11.78
C SER A 178 -12.61 26.27 -12.89
#